data_35f311852a73b02e09dd22990c6a200f
#
_entry.id   35f311852a73b02e09dd22990c6a200f
#
_cell.length_a   1.000
_cell.length_b   1.000
_cell.length_c   1.000
_cell.angle_alpha   90.00
_cell.angle_beta   90.00
_cell.angle_gamma   90.00
#
_symmetry.space_group_name_H-M   'P 1'
#
loop_
_entity.id
_entity.type
_entity.pdbx_description
1 polymer ?
#
loop_
_entity_poly.entity_id
_entity_poly.type
_entity_poly.pdbx_seq_one_letter_code
_entity_poly.pdbx_strand_id
1 'polypeptide(L)'
;MKKNILITTSMERATRILLRTELLELLKQEYNIIIASTAEVSNKWREEFKDVTFFSDIAIDGSITGIKNTIEKSNISAIISCSNSDVPAHTFDVNFQKIGRQLGIPIIIVQDFIDAIFHPQIISPDLYLSWGSFFKRMFSRQRDVMFWHPIGSLDGLGVEEPLPNVEIVGPCHFDIYRKSDYYNRERFVNELGFDIKKPIFLFLPNGEMSQWVFETYRNFMETAKEFGGQVIIKTHPIRNGDSWMYNLISQQFPTVKVQMITDPSLNKGLAYGVKEYDGNMYHLSNLDTWSLGNILFNSDIVCSIPSTSALEALIFNKPVMLETQYWSHPWEVRRNVMNWYWNVLESYKCCDRSKKYGELFQYVEENLKNPNKNMEGRAQIVQDFFNGVDGNACKNAFEAIKNFLQ
;
A
#
# COMPACT_ATOMS: atom_id res chain seq x y z
N MET A 1 -14.39 -13.62 -30.24
CA MET A 1 -14.72 -13.96 -28.83
C MET A 1 -13.72 -13.24 -27.93
N LYS A 2 -14.15 -12.67 -26.80
CA LYS A 2 -13.24 -12.09 -25.81
C LYS A 2 -12.36 -13.20 -25.21
N LYS A 3 -11.07 -12.88 -24.99
CA LYS A 3 -10.14 -13.76 -24.27
C LYS A 3 -10.53 -13.83 -22.80
N ASN A 4 -10.29 -14.96 -22.12
CA ASN A 4 -10.55 -15.13 -20.70
C ASN A 4 -9.29 -14.75 -19.89
N ILE A 5 -9.44 -13.87 -18.93
CA ILE A 5 -8.37 -13.45 -18.00
C ILE A 5 -8.73 -13.94 -16.59
N LEU A 6 -7.77 -14.60 -15.96
CA LEU A 6 -7.87 -15.00 -14.57
C LEU A 6 -7.18 -13.95 -13.67
N ILE A 7 -7.92 -13.34 -12.76
CA ILE A 7 -7.38 -12.44 -11.74
C ILE A 7 -7.34 -13.20 -10.41
N THR A 8 -6.16 -13.25 -9.76
CA THR A 8 -6.02 -13.88 -8.44
C THR A 8 -5.79 -12.84 -7.36
N THR A 9 -6.44 -13.00 -6.21
CA THR A 9 -6.33 -12.10 -5.06
C THR A 9 -6.32 -12.88 -3.76
N SER A 10 -5.15 -13.00 -3.13
CA SER A 10 -5.00 -13.65 -1.82
C SER A 10 -5.15 -12.68 -0.65
N MET A 11 -5.08 -11.39 -0.91
CA MET A 11 -5.13 -10.34 0.11
C MET A 11 -6.06 -9.20 -0.31
N GLU A 12 -6.69 -8.57 0.69
CA GLU A 12 -7.58 -7.42 0.46
C GLU A 12 -6.87 -6.25 -0.27
N ARG A 13 -5.57 -6.08 -0.04
CA ARG A 13 -4.77 -5.08 -0.76
C ARG A 13 -4.76 -5.35 -2.28
N ALA A 14 -4.59 -6.61 -2.69
CA ALA A 14 -4.69 -7.01 -4.10
C ALA A 14 -6.10 -6.79 -4.64
N THR A 15 -7.13 -7.14 -3.86
CA THR A 15 -8.53 -6.86 -4.20
C THR A 15 -8.76 -5.38 -4.45
N ARG A 16 -8.25 -4.50 -3.58
CA ARG A 16 -8.37 -3.04 -3.73
C ARG A 16 -7.74 -2.57 -5.04
N ILE A 17 -6.56 -3.07 -5.39
CA ILE A 17 -5.81 -2.61 -6.56
C ILE A 17 -6.40 -3.15 -7.85
N LEU A 18 -6.73 -4.43 -7.89
CA LEU A 18 -7.16 -5.11 -9.12
C LEU A 18 -8.67 -5.02 -9.36
N LEU A 19 -9.47 -5.03 -8.30
CA LEU A 19 -10.91 -5.18 -8.43
C LEU A 19 -11.70 -3.92 -8.05
N ARG A 20 -11.17 -3.06 -7.15
CA ARG A 20 -11.88 -1.85 -6.69
C ARG A 20 -11.32 -0.56 -7.29
N THR A 21 -10.63 -0.66 -8.42
CA THR A 21 -10.18 0.48 -9.21
C THR A 21 -10.84 0.46 -10.57
N GLU A 22 -10.67 1.52 -11.35
CA GLU A 22 -11.14 1.59 -12.74
C GLU A 22 -10.54 0.48 -13.64
N LEU A 23 -9.43 -0.13 -13.22
CA LEU A 23 -8.75 -1.18 -13.99
C LEU A 23 -9.66 -2.36 -14.29
N LEU A 24 -10.45 -2.84 -13.31
CA LEU A 24 -11.40 -3.95 -13.53
C LEU A 24 -12.41 -3.59 -14.62
N GLU A 25 -12.99 -2.41 -14.57
CA GLU A 25 -14.00 -1.98 -15.52
C GLU A 25 -13.43 -1.83 -16.94
N LEU A 26 -12.19 -1.35 -17.07
CA LEU A 26 -11.48 -1.28 -18.34
C LEU A 26 -11.20 -2.70 -18.90
N LEU A 27 -10.73 -3.62 -18.03
CA LEU A 27 -10.50 -5.00 -18.45
C LEU A 27 -11.78 -5.71 -18.91
N LYS A 28 -12.91 -5.51 -18.23
CA LYS A 28 -14.23 -6.08 -18.59
C LYS A 28 -14.70 -5.63 -19.99
N GLN A 29 -14.27 -4.48 -20.48
CA GLN A 29 -14.62 -4.02 -21.84
C GLN A 29 -14.05 -4.93 -22.93
N GLU A 30 -12.84 -5.44 -22.74
CA GLU A 30 -12.11 -6.22 -23.76
C GLU A 30 -12.07 -7.72 -23.46
N TYR A 31 -12.17 -8.12 -22.20
CA TYR A 31 -11.95 -9.49 -21.73
C TYR A 31 -13.13 -10.05 -20.93
N ASN A 32 -13.24 -11.36 -20.89
CA ASN A 32 -14.06 -12.06 -19.90
C ASN A 32 -13.22 -12.25 -18.63
N ILE A 33 -13.70 -11.77 -17.52
CA ILE A 33 -12.96 -11.81 -16.25
C ILE A 33 -13.42 -12.99 -15.41
N ILE A 34 -12.45 -13.79 -14.95
CA ILE A 34 -12.62 -14.86 -13.98
C ILE A 34 -11.81 -14.45 -12.75
N ILE A 35 -12.42 -14.48 -11.56
CA ILE A 35 -11.76 -14.11 -10.32
C ILE A 35 -11.58 -15.33 -9.44
N ALA A 36 -10.36 -15.56 -8.95
CA ALA A 36 -10.05 -16.48 -7.88
C ALA A 36 -9.56 -15.70 -6.65
N SER A 37 -10.25 -15.84 -5.52
CA SER A 37 -9.92 -15.11 -4.30
C SER A 37 -10.11 -15.97 -3.06
N THR A 38 -9.26 -15.76 -2.07
CA THR A 38 -9.46 -16.32 -0.73
C THR A 38 -10.65 -15.71 0.00
N ALA A 39 -11.14 -14.55 -0.46
CA ALA A 39 -12.30 -13.84 0.09
C ALA A 39 -13.65 -14.23 -0.53
N GLU A 40 -13.67 -15.13 -1.53
CA GLU A 40 -14.92 -15.57 -2.23
C GLU A 40 -15.98 -16.21 -1.33
N VAL A 41 -15.59 -16.66 -0.15
CA VAL A 41 -16.51 -17.25 0.84
C VAL A 41 -17.53 -16.26 1.41
N SER A 42 -17.32 -14.96 1.22
CA SER A 42 -18.23 -13.92 1.70
C SER A 42 -19.29 -13.58 0.65
N ASN A 43 -20.58 -13.82 0.95
CA ASN A 43 -21.69 -13.44 0.07
C ASN A 43 -21.64 -11.95 -0.29
N LYS A 44 -21.28 -11.09 0.67
CA LYS A 44 -21.15 -9.65 0.45
C LYS A 44 -20.09 -9.32 -0.61
N TRP A 45 -18.95 -10.02 -0.60
CA TRP A 45 -17.89 -9.86 -1.56
C TRP A 45 -18.32 -10.31 -2.96
N ARG A 46 -19.06 -11.45 -3.04
CA ARG A 46 -19.62 -11.95 -4.30
C ARG A 46 -20.69 -11.01 -4.88
N GLU A 47 -21.50 -10.38 -4.04
CA GLU A 47 -22.47 -9.38 -4.46
C GLU A 47 -21.80 -8.12 -5.02
N GLU A 48 -20.67 -7.70 -4.46
CA GLU A 48 -19.89 -6.56 -4.93
C GLU A 48 -19.37 -6.79 -6.37
N PHE A 49 -18.97 -8.02 -6.70
CA PHE A 49 -18.40 -8.37 -8.01
C PHE A 49 -19.30 -9.33 -8.83
N LYS A 50 -20.60 -9.18 -8.72
CA LYS A 50 -21.60 -10.09 -9.33
C LYS A 50 -21.52 -10.21 -10.87
N ASP A 51 -20.90 -9.25 -11.56
CA ASP A 51 -20.81 -9.20 -13.03
C ASP A 51 -19.58 -9.92 -13.59
N VAL A 52 -18.88 -10.71 -12.78
CA VAL A 52 -17.74 -11.53 -13.18
C VAL A 52 -18.01 -13.01 -12.90
N THR A 53 -17.20 -13.89 -13.51
CA THR A 53 -17.25 -15.33 -13.18
C THR A 53 -16.33 -15.60 -12.00
N PHE A 54 -16.80 -16.31 -10.98
CA PHE A 54 -15.95 -16.76 -9.90
C PHE A 54 -15.32 -18.11 -10.23
N PHE A 55 -14.03 -18.25 -9.98
CA PHE A 55 -13.30 -19.48 -10.24
C PHE A 55 -13.88 -20.67 -9.46
N SER A 56 -14.32 -20.45 -8.23
CA SER A 56 -14.97 -21.45 -7.38
C SER A 56 -16.25 -22.04 -7.99
N ASP A 57 -16.97 -21.29 -8.85
CA ASP A 57 -18.21 -21.75 -9.48
C ASP A 57 -17.94 -22.69 -10.66
N ILE A 58 -16.74 -22.62 -11.23
CA ILE A 58 -16.33 -23.41 -12.39
C ILE A 58 -15.26 -24.47 -12.06
N ALA A 59 -14.66 -24.38 -10.86
CA ALA A 59 -13.62 -25.30 -10.43
C ALA A 59 -14.18 -26.72 -10.23
N ILE A 60 -13.45 -27.71 -10.74
CA ILE A 60 -13.81 -29.14 -10.59
C ILE A 60 -13.70 -29.53 -9.11
N ASP A 61 -12.59 -29.15 -8.48
CA ASP A 61 -12.31 -29.26 -7.05
C ASP A 61 -11.17 -28.32 -6.66
N GLY A 62 -10.87 -28.20 -5.36
CA GLY A 62 -9.80 -27.34 -4.82
C GLY A 62 -8.41 -27.98 -4.85
N SER A 63 -8.22 -29.17 -5.42
CA SER A 63 -6.91 -29.79 -5.56
C SER A 63 -6.09 -29.08 -6.65
N ILE A 64 -4.76 -29.21 -6.59
CA ILE A 64 -3.85 -28.65 -7.62
C ILE A 64 -4.23 -29.20 -9.00
N THR A 65 -4.59 -30.47 -9.09
CA THR A 65 -5.04 -31.10 -10.35
C THR A 65 -6.38 -30.55 -10.80
N GLY A 66 -7.34 -30.35 -9.90
CA GLY A 66 -8.63 -29.73 -10.21
C GLY A 66 -8.47 -28.29 -10.71
N ILE A 67 -7.62 -27.49 -10.04
CA ILE A 67 -7.31 -26.12 -10.46
C ILE A 67 -6.70 -26.13 -11.86
N LYS A 68 -5.70 -26.99 -12.13
CA LYS A 68 -5.06 -27.11 -13.44
C LYS A 68 -6.07 -27.45 -14.53
N ASN A 69 -6.87 -28.48 -14.33
CA ASN A 69 -7.90 -28.91 -15.28
C ASN A 69 -8.93 -27.80 -15.56
N THR A 70 -9.29 -27.02 -14.52
CA THR A 70 -10.22 -25.90 -14.65
C THR A 70 -9.62 -24.78 -15.50
N ILE A 71 -8.36 -24.43 -15.26
CA ILE A 71 -7.64 -23.41 -16.05
C ILE A 71 -7.58 -23.81 -17.52
N GLU A 72 -7.20 -25.07 -17.82
CA GLU A 72 -7.14 -25.61 -19.18
C GLU A 72 -8.51 -25.54 -19.89
N LYS A 73 -9.57 -26.03 -19.23
CA LYS A 73 -10.93 -26.04 -19.79
C LYS A 73 -11.49 -24.63 -20.00
N SER A 74 -11.10 -23.68 -19.17
CA SER A 74 -11.56 -22.29 -19.24
C SER A 74 -10.83 -21.47 -20.29
N ASN A 75 -9.86 -22.03 -21.03
CA ASN A 75 -9.07 -21.33 -22.03
C ASN A 75 -8.52 -19.99 -21.53
N ILE A 76 -7.89 -20.01 -20.33
CA ILE A 76 -7.29 -18.81 -19.74
C ILE A 76 -6.14 -18.32 -20.62
N SER A 77 -6.18 -17.05 -20.99
CA SER A 77 -5.18 -16.40 -21.86
C SER A 77 -4.09 -15.67 -21.08
N ALA A 78 -4.35 -15.30 -19.84
CA ALA A 78 -3.38 -14.71 -18.91
C ALA A 78 -3.84 -14.82 -17.47
N ILE A 79 -2.87 -14.78 -16.54
CA ILE A 79 -3.10 -14.68 -15.10
C ILE A 79 -2.59 -13.33 -14.61
N ILE A 80 -3.43 -12.55 -13.95
CA ILE A 80 -3.07 -11.27 -13.34
C ILE A 80 -3.12 -11.41 -11.82
N SER A 81 -2.03 -11.02 -11.15
CA SER A 81 -1.90 -11.03 -9.69
C SER A 81 -1.20 -9.76 -9.21
N CYS A 82 -1.24 -9.48 -7.91
CA CYS A 82 -0.45 -8.38 -7.34
C CYS A 82 0.89 -8.84 -6.78
N SER A 83 1.04 -10.09 -6.39
CA SER A 83 2.24 -10.58 -5.72
C SER A 83 2.58 -12.00 -6.12
N ASN A 84 3.86 -12.31 -6.06
CA ASN A 84 4.41 -13.62 -6.30
C ASN A 84 5.54 -13.96 -5.31
N SER A 85 5.52 -13.32 -4.12
CA SER A 85 6.53 -13.55 -3.08
C SER A 85 6.27 -14.85 -2.30
N ASP A 86 7.29 -15.33 -1.60
CA ASP A 86 7.27 -16.53 -0.75
C ASP A 86 6.54 -16.34 0.60
N VAL A 87 5.96 -15.18 0.84
CA VAL A 87 5.17 -14.93 2.05
C VAL A 87 3.97 -15.89 2.09
N PRO A 88 3.72 -16.59 3.21
CA PRO A 88 2.62 -17.55 3.31
C PRO A 88 1.26 -17.02 2.87
N ALA A 89 1.00 -15.73 3.06
CA ALA A 89 -0.22 -15.07 2.62
C ALA A 89 -0.38 -15.05 1.08
N HIS A 90 0.70 -15.21 0.33
CA HIS A 90 0.69 -15.18 -1.14
C HIS A 90 0.70 -16.58 -1.78
N THR A 91 0.74 -17.65 -0.98
CA THR A 91 0.80 -19.03 -1.48
C THR A 91 -0.36 -19.34 -2.45
N PHE A 92 -1.52 -18.77 -2.22
CA PHE A 92 -2.68 -18.91 -3.10
C PHE A 92 -2.36 -18.41 -4.51
N ASP A 93 -1.95 -17.15 -4.65
CA ASP A 93 -1.64 -16.54 -5.95
C ASP A 93 -0.49 -17.29 -6.65
N VAL A 94 0.55 -17.64 -5.90
CA VAL A 94 1.72 -18.37 -6.39
C VAL A 94 1.35 -19.74 -6.95
N ASN A 95 0.37 -20.45 -6.36
CA ASN A 95 -0.07 -21.74 -6.89
C ASN A 95 -0.71 -21.59 -8.27
N PHE A 96 -1.55 -20.58 -8.48
CA PHE A 96 -2.11 -20.28 -9.79
C PHE A 96 -1.04 -19.90 -10.81
N GLN A 97 -0.06 -19.11 -10.40
CA GLN A 97 1.05 -18.71 -11.26
C GLN A 97 1.92 -19.92 -11.66
N LYS A 98 2.25 -20.83 -10.72
CA LYS A 98 2.98 -22.07 -11.01
C LYS A 98 2.25 -22.93 -12.04
N ILE A 99 0.94 -23.09 -11.87
CA ILE A 99 0.11 -23.84 -12.82
C ILE A 99 0.08 -23.13 -14.18
N GLY A 100 -0.10 -21.80 -14.19
CA GLY A 100 -0.06 -20.99 -15.40
C GLY A 100 1.25 -21.18 -16.16
N ARG A 101 2.39 -21.11 -15.46
CA ARG A 101 3.71 -21.32 -16.05
C ARG A 101 3.84 -22.73 -16.67
N GLN A 102 3.36 -23.78 -15.98
CA GLN A 102 3.35 -25.14 -16.52
C GLN A 102 2.50 -25.29 -17.79
N LEU A 103 1.47 -24.48 -17.93
CA LEU A 103 0.54 -24.47 -19.08
C LEU A 103 0.95 -23.47 -20.18
N GLY A 104 2.05 -22.75 -20.00
CA GLY A 104 2.48 -21.71 -20.97
C GLY A 104 1.58 -20.48 -20.97
N ILE A 105 0.82 -20.24 -19.89
CA ILE A 105 -0.06 -19.08 -19.77
C ILE A 105 0.74 -17.89 -19.22
N PRO A 106 0.70 -16.72 -19.89
CA PRO A 106 1.37 -15.52 -19.45
C PRO A 106 0.97 -15.07 -18.05
N ILE A 107 1.94 -14.63 -17.26
CA ILE A 107 1.78 -14.13 -15.90
C ILE A 107 2.06 -12.64 -15.88
N ILE A 108 1.10 -11.87 -15.39
CA ILE A 108 1.17 -10.41 -15.27
C ILE A 108 1.09 -10.06 -13.79
N ILE A 109 2.07 -9.29 -13.31
CA ILE A 109 2.08 -8.80 -11.92
C ILE A 109 1.84 -7.30 -11.91
N VAL A 110 0.88 -6.86 -11.09
CA VAL A 110 0.64 -5.45 -10.79
C VAL A 110 1.24 -5.16 -9.42
N GLN A 111 2.19 -4.24 -9.35
CA GLN A 111 2.84 -3.88 -8.08
C GLN A 111 1.81 -3.40 -7.06
N ASP A 112 1.84 -3.96 -5.85
CA ASP A 112 0.87 -3.69 -4.80
C ASP A 112 1.40 -2.84 -3.64
N PHE A 113 2.71 -2.82 -3.43
CA PHE A 113 3.32 -1.98 -2.41
C PHE A 113 4.82 -1.73 -2.66
N ILE A 114 5.40 -0.84 -1.87
CA ILE A 114 6.74 -0.30 -2.10
C ILE A 114 7.86 -1.33 -1.97
N ASP A 115 7.74 -2.25 -1.05
CA ASP A 115 8.76 -3.28 -0.79
C ASP A 115 8.52 -4.61 -1.54
N ALA A 116 7.51 -4.67 -2.43
CA ALA A 116 7.25 -5.84 -3.26
C ALA A 116 8.48 -6.30 -4.06
N ILE A 117 9.34 -5.35 -4.44
CA ILE A 117 10.59 -5.64 -5.17
C ILE A 117 11.68 -6.32 -4.32
N PHE A 118 11.56 -6.26 -2.98
CA PHE A 118 12.55 -6.86 -2.07
C PHE A 118 12.22 -8.30 -1.70
N HIS A 119 11.02 -8.75 -2.05
CA HIS A 119 10.64 -10.13 -1.85
C HIS A 119 11.09 -10.96 -3.05
N PRO A 120 11.76 -12.09 -2.83
CA PRO A 120 12.15 -12.97 -3.93
C PRO A 120 10.90 -13.40 -4.66
N GLN A 121 10.92 -13.21 -5.97
CA GLN A 121 9.85 -13.66 -6.82
C GLN A 121 10.03 -15.16 -7.06
N ILE A 122 9.03 -15.94 -6.68
CA ILE A 122 9.05 -17.40 -6.89
C ILE A 122 8.93 -17.72 -8.38
N ILE A 123 8.24 -16.85 -9.13
CA ILE A 123 8.03 -17.00 -10.57
C ILE A 123 8.28 -15.64 -11.22
N SER A 124 9.18 -15.60 -12.20
CA SER A 124 9.38 -14.40 -12.99
C SER A 124 8.12 -14.11 -13.81
N PRO A 125 7.46 -12.95 -13.68
CA PRO A 125 6.32 -12.63 -14.54
C PRO A 125 6.78 -12.33 -15.97
N ASP A 126 5.89 -12.51 -16.94
CA ASP A 126 6.13 -12.12 -18.31
C ASP A 126 5.98 -10.60 -18.51
N LEU A 127 5.09 -10.00 -17.70
CA LEU A 127 4.90 -8.55 -17.61
C LEU A 127 4.79 -8.12 -16.14
N TYR A 128 5.56 -7.11 -15.76
CA TYR A 128 5.47 -6.46 -14.44
C TYR A 128 5.04 -5.01 -14.60
N LEU A 129 3.91 -4.64 -14.01
CA LEU A 129 3.38 -3.28 -14.00
C LEU A 129 3.86 -2.54 -12.76
N SER A 130 4.84 -1.68 -12.96
CA SER A 130 5.56 -0.97 -11.91
C SER A 130 4.92 0.38 -11.61
N TRP A 131 4.99 0.81 -10.36
CA TRP A 131 4.52 2.13 -9.95
C TRP A 131 5.35 3.27 -10.55
N GLY A 132 6.66 3.12 -10.65
CA GLY A 132 7.52 4.20 -11.12
C GLY A 132 8.89 3.77 -11.60
N SER A 133 9.64 4.73 -12.12
CA SER A 133 10.97 4.54 -12.70
C SER A 133 11.98 4.01 -11.68
N PHE A 134 11.82 4.38 -10.40
CA PHE A 134 12.66 3.89 -9.31
C PHE A 134 12.60 2.36 -9.24
N PHE A 135 11.42 1.77 -9.23
CA PHE A 135 11.24 0.33 -9.14
C PHE A 135 11.71 -0.38 -10.40
N LYS A 136 11.45 0.18 -11.59
CA LYS A 136 11.98 -0.36 -12.84
C LYS A 136 13.51 -0.47 -12.82
N ARG A 137 14.20 0.58 -12.32
CA ARG A 137 15.67 0.53 -12.15
C ARG A 137 16.12 -0.52 -11.13
N MET A 138 15.35 -0.73 -10.07
CA MET A 138 15.66 -1.76 -9.08
C MET A 138 15.55 -3.16 -9.67
N PHE A 139 14.55 -3.45 -10.49
CA PHE A 139 14.43 -4.72 -11.21
C PHE A 139 15.64 -5.00 -12.10
N SER A 140 16.14 -4.01 -12.83
CA SER A 140 17.33 -4.18 -13.67
C SER A 140 18.61 -4.46 -12.87
N ARG A 141 18.63 -4.12 -11.59
CA ARG A 141 19.76 -4.33 -10.65
C ARG A 141 19.58 -5.55 -9.74
N GLN A 142 18.47 -6.27 -9.83
CA GLN A 142 18.20 -7.40 -8.92
C GLN A 142 19.30 -8.48 -8.95
N ARG A 143 20.04 -8.63 -10.04
CA ARG A 143 21.23 -9.49 -10.08
C ARG A 143 22.36 -9.00 -9.18
N ASP A 144 22.45 -7.70 -8.91
CA ASP A 144 23.53 -7.09 -8.13
C ASP A 144 23.11 -6.84 -6.68
N VAL A 145 21.81 -6.88 -6.36
CA VAL A 145 21.24 -6.52 -5.05
C VAL A 145 20.71 -7.76 -4.33
N MET A 146 21.47 -8.84 -4.33
CA MET A 146 21.24 -10.03 -3.49
C MET A 146 21.43 -9.75 -1.98
N PHE A 147 21.22 -8.50 -1.54
CA PHE A 147 21.52 -8.05 -0.19
C PHE A 147 20.44 -8.35 0.86
N TRP A 148 19.30 -8.93 0.47
CA TRP A 148 18.12 -8.87 1.35
C TRP A 148 17.61 -10.20 1.89
N HIS A 149 18.23 -11.33 1.54
CA HIS A 149 17.88 -12.62 2.14
C HIS A 149 18.99 -13.21 3.01
N PRO A 150 18.85 -13.10 4.36
CA PRO A 150 19.63 -13.94 5.27
C PRO A 150 19.08 -15.38 5.37
N ILE A 151 17.98 -15.70 4.69
CA ILE A 151 17.32 -16.99 4.77
C ILE A 151 17.47 -17.72 3.44
N GLY A 152 18.55 -18.49 3.35
CA GLY A 152 18.73 -19.44 2.27
C GLY A 152 19.40 -18.84 1.03
N SER A 153 20.44 -19.50 0.63
CA SER A 153 21.10 -19.30 -0.66
C SER A 153 20.06 -19.30 -1.78
N LEU A 154 20.12 -18.30 -2.65
CA LEU A 154 19.44 -18.31 -3.94
C LEU A 154 19.95 -19.46 -4.86
N ASP A 155 20.79 -20.33 -4.34
CA ASP A 155 21.36 -21.50 -5.02
C ASP A 155 20.31 -22.53 -5.47
N GLY A 156 19.04 -22.34 -5.08
CA GLY A 156 17.92 -23.17 -5.51
C GLY A 156 16.90 -22.48 -6.42
N LEU A 157 16.97 -21.17 -6.59
CA LEU A 157 16.15 -20.45 -7.57
C LEU A 157 17.02 -20.34 -8.84
N GLY A 158 16.73 -21.17 -9.84
CA GLY A 158 17.39 -21.11 -11.13
C GLY A 158 17.32 -19.70 -11.70
N VAL A 159 18.41 -18.97 -11.58
CA VAL A 159 18.57 -17.57 -12.03
C VAL A 159 18.64 -17.48 -13.57
N GLU A 160 18.11 -18.45 -14.29
CA GLU A 160 18.05 -18.50 -15.74
C GLU A 160 16.75 -17.94 -16.31
N GLU A 161 15.76 -17.58 -15.46
CA GLU A 161 14.56 -16.96 -15.99
C GLU A 161 14.87 -15.54 -16.49
N PRO A 162 14.37 -15.16 -17.69
CA PRO A 162 14.56 -13.82 -18.21
C PRO A 162 13.95 -12.77 -17.26
N LEU A 163 14.59 -11.60 -17.20
CA LEU A 163 13.99 -10.47 -16.48
C LEU A 163 12.63 -10.16 -17.10
N PRO A 164 11.60 -9.85 -16.26
CA PRO A 164 10.29 -9.52 -16.79
C PRO A 164 10.34 -8.27 -17.67
N ASN A 165 9.40 -8.17 -18.61
CA ASN A 165 9.11 -6.88 -19.23
C ASN A 165 8.50 -5.98 -18.15
N VAL A 166 9.13 -4.82 -17.89
CA VAL A 166 8.67 -3.89 -16.83
C VAL A 166 8.13 -2.62 -17.48
N GLU A 167 6.83 -2.42 -17.33
CA GLU A 167 6.15 -1.21 -17.77
C GLU A 167 5.82 -0.30 -16.60
N ILE A 168 6.04 1.01 -16.76
CA ILE A 168 5.73 2.01 -15.73
C ILE A 168 4.30 2.50 -15.95
N VAL A 169 3.43 2.21 -14.98
CA VAL A 169 2.00 2.54 -15.09
C VAL A 169 1.49 3.46 -14.01
N GLY A 170 2.17 3.54 -12.87
CA GLY A 170 1.69 4.22 -11.67
C GLY A 170 0.84 3.30 -10.77
N PRO A 171 0.57 3.73 -9.54
CA PRO A 171 -0.27 2.97 -8.60
C PRO A 171 -1.77 3.19 -8.87
N CYS A 172 -2.45 2.20 -9.44
CA CYS A 172 -3.87 2.27 -9.83
C CYS A 172 -4.79 2.80 -8.71
N HIS A 173 -4.56 2.39 -7.47
CA HIS A 173 -5.38 2.81 -6.33
C HIS A 173 -5.14 4.26 -5.89
N PHE A 174 -4.16 4.96 -6.44
CA PHE A 174 -3.92 6.39 -6.17
C PHE A 174 -4.59 7.32 -7.20
N ASP A 175 -5.17 6.78 -8.28
CA ASP A 175 -5.91 7.61 -9.24
C ASP A 175 -7.04 8.40 -8.58
N ILE A 176 -7.63 7.84 -7.51
CA ILE A 176 -8.66 8.50 -6.71
C ILE A 176 -8.16 9.81 -6.06
N TYR A 177 -6.86 9.94 -5.80
CA TYR A 177 -6.28 11.15 -5.19
C TYR A 177 -6.32 12.37 -6.12
N ARG A 178 -6.63 12.20 -7.39
CA ARG A 178 -6.83 13.29 -8.36
C ARG A 178 -8.28 13.74 -8.51
N LYS A 179 -9.21 13.15 -7.77
CA LYS A 179 -10.61 13.59 -7.72
C LYS A 179 -10.75 14.79 -6.79
N SER A 180 -10.51 16.00 -7.32
CA SER A 180 -10.42 17.26 -6.56
C SER A 180 -11.71 17.70 -5.88
N ASP A 181 -12.88 17.22 -6.34
CA ASP A 181 -14.18 17.63 -5.82
C ASP A 181 -14.42 17.24 -4.35
N TYR A 182 -13.58 16.37 -3.84
CA TYR A 182 -13.64 15.89 -2.45
C TYR A 182 -12.79 16.69 -1.48
N TYR A 183 -11.85 17.52 -1.94
CA TYR A 183 -10.88 18.19 -1.09
C TYR A 183 -11.34 19.61 -0.73
N ASN A 184 -12.02 19.73 0.41
CA ASN A 184 -12.51 21.02 0.91
C ASN A 184 -12.11 21.18 2.39
N ARG A 185 -11.16 22.09 2.66
CA ARG A 185 -10.63 22.31 4.01
C ARG A 185 -11.70 22.82 4.99
N GLU A 186 -12.56 23.75 4.56
CA GLU A 186 -13.56 24.32 5.44
C GLU A 186 -14.58 23.26 5.89
N ARG A 187 -15.09 22.48 4.94
CA ARG A 187 -15.97 21.35 5.24
C ARG A 187 -15.29 20.34 6.16
N PHE A 188 -14.05 19.95 5.85
CA PHE A 188 -13.28 18.98 6.62
C PHE A 188 -13.09 19.43 8.08
N VAL A 189 -12.68 20.68 8.27
CA VAL A 189 -12.46 21.28 9.59
C VAL A 189 -13.75 21.34 10.39
N ASN A 190 -14.87 21.74 9.74
CA ASN A 190 -16.18 21.82 10.39
C ASN A 190 -16.70 20.42 10.81
N GLU A 191 -16.55 19.40 9.96
CA GLU A 191 -16.96 18.01 10.29
C GLU A 191 -16.21 17.47 11.50
N LEU A 192 -14.91 17.80 11.66
CA LEU A 192 -14.12 17.41 12.83
C LEU A 192 -14.30 18.36 14.02
N GLY A 193 -15.01 19.47 13.83
CA GLY A 193 -15.17 20.56 14.80
C GLY A 193 -13.83 21.20 15.15
N PHE A 194 -12.89 21.24 14.23
CA PHE A 194 -11.58 21.88 14.37
C PHE A 194 -11.68 23.40 14.12
N ASP A 195 -10.65 24.14 14.51
CA ASP A 195 -10.49 25.55 14.21
C ASP A 195 -9.67 25.72 12.92
N ILE A 196 -10.25 26.36 11.91
CA ILE A 196 -9.60 26.55 10.60
C ILE A 196 -8.31 27.37 10.67
N LYS A 197 -8.14 28.19 11.71
CA LYS A 197 -6.98 29.05 11.91
C LYS A 197 -5.79 28.32 12.55
N LYS A 198 -6.02 27.12 13.06
CA LYS A 198 -4.99 26.33 13.74
C LYS A 198 -4.40 25.28 12.79
N PRO A 199 -3.10 24.99 12.89
CA PRO A 199 -2.49 23.95 12.10
C PRO A 199 -3.03 22.56 12.48
N ILE A 200 -3.18 21.70 11.48
CA ILE A 200 -3.60 20.31 11.64
C ILE A 200 -2.40 19.39 11.50
N PHE A 201 -2.13 18.66 12.55
CA PHE A 201 -1.06 17.69 12.68
C PHE A 201 -1.64 16.29 12.48
N LEU A 202 -1.13 15.54 11.52
CA LEU A 202 -1.55 14.17 11.27
C LEU A 202 -0.50 13.19 11.80
N PHE A 203 -0.90 12.26 12.65
CA PHE A 203 -0.08 11.13 13.08
C PHE A 203 -0.51 9.84 12.38
N LEU A 204 0.45 9.21 11.70
CA LEU A 204 0.28 7.94 10.98
C LEU A 204 1.12 6.85 11.64
N PRO A 205 0.59 6.10 12.60
CA PRO A 205 1.27 4.95 13.17
C PRO A 205 1.38 3.83 12.12
N ASN A 206 2.41 2.99 12.28
CA ASN A 206 2.50 1.75 11.52
C ASN A 206 1.67 0.62 12.15
N GLY A 207 1.69 -0.56 11.52
CA GLY A 207 1.02 -1.76 12.04
C GLY A 207 1.75 -2.44 13.20
N GLU A 208 2.76 -1.82 13.82
CA GLU A 208 3.52 -2.38 14.93
C GLU A 208 3.07 -1.80 16.26
N MET A 209 2.90 -2.68 17.25
CA MET A 209 2.65 -2.30 18.63
C MET A 209 3.98 -2.36 19.38
N SER A 210 4.53 -1.20 19.71
CA SER A 210 5.78 -1.11 20.46
C SER A 210 5.83 0.17 21.27
N GLN A 211 6.57 0.15 22.37
CA GLN A 211 6.75 1.31 23.24
C GLN A 211 7.24 2.53 22.44
N TRP A 212 8.11 2.33 21.47
CA TRP A 212 8.66 3.43 20.67
C TRP A 212 7.60 4.17 19.84
N VAL A 213 6.54 3.48 19.37
CA VAL A 213 5.42 4.12 18.67
C VAL A 213 4.69 5.09 19.58
N PHE A 214 4.47 4.70 20.84
CA PHE A 214 3.79 5.53 21.82
C PHE A 214 4.65 6.70 22.31
N GLU A 215 5.96 6.49 22.46
CA GLU A 215 6.89 7.60 22.78
C GLU A 215 7.00 8.58 21.61
N THR A 216 7.02 8.10 20.37
CA THR A 216 6.92 8.93 19.16
C THR A 216 5.64 9.76 19.19
N TYR A 217 4.51 9.14 19.48
CA TYR A 217 3.24 9.86 19.56
C TYR A 217 3.21 10.90 20.68
N ARG A 218 3.77 10.60 21.85
CA ARG A 218 3.88 11.55 22.94
C ARG A 218 4.69 12.78 22.55
N ASN A 219 5.89 12.58 21.97
CA ASN A 219 6.75 13.66 21.47
C ASN A 219 6.03 14.52 20.42
N PHE A 220 5.26 13.87 19.56
CA PHE A 220 4.44 14.56 18.57
C PHE A 220 3.33 15.41 19.21
N MET A 221 2.66 14.90 20.24
CA MET A 221 1.65 15.64 20.99
C MET A 221 2.22 16.84 21.74
N GLU A 222 3.41 16.70 22.35
CA GLU A 222 4.14 17.81 22.97
C GLU A 222 4.43 18.89 21.92
N THR A 223 4.94 18.50 20.77
CA THR A 223 5.23 19.42 19.65
C THR A 223 3.95 20.11 19.16
N ALA A 224 2.88 19.37 18.91
CA ALA A 224 1.60 19.95 18.48
C ALA A 224 1.04 20.96 19.50
N LYS A 225 1.17 20.68 20.80
CA LYS A 225 0.77 21.60 21.87
C LYS A 225 1.52 22.93 21.81
N GLU A 226 2.83 22.89 21.64
CA GLU A 226 3.67 24.11 21.58
C GLU A 226 3.32 25.02 20.38
N PHE A 227 2.88 24.44 19.27
CA PHE A 227 2.44 25.22 18.11
C PHE A 227 0.95 25.50 18.09
N GLY A 228 0.21 25.23 19.18
CA GLY A 228 -1.23 25.44 19.25
C GLY A 228 -2.03 24.61 18.24
N GLY A 229 -1.48 23.49 17.80
CA GLY A 229 -2.05 22.64 16.78
C GLY A 229 -3.23 21.78 17.24
N GLN A 230 -3.90 21.17 16.27
CA GLN A 230 -4.93 20.17 16.44
C GLN A 230 -4.45 18.88 15.81
N VAL A 231 -4.77 17.74 16.40
CA VAL A 231 -4.18 16.47 16.02
C VAL A 231 -5.21 15.50 15.46
N ILE A 232 -4.90 14.89 14.34
CA ILE A 232 -5.60 13.72 13.81
C ILE A 232 -4.69 12.51 13.99
N ILE A 233 -5.24 11.42 14.51
CA ILE A 233 -4.62 10.10 14.49
C ILE A 233 -5.40 9.25 13.51
N LYS A 234 -4.78 8.82 12.41
CA LYS A 234 -5.37 7.79 11.55
C LYS A 234 -4.73 6.46 11.94
N THR A 235 -5.45 5.66 12.71
CA THR A 235 -4.95 4.36 13.17
C THR A 235 -4.69 3.42 12.01
N HIS A 236 -3.68 2.56 12.17
CA HIS A 236 -3.42 1.53 11.18
C HIS A 236 -4.57 0.51 11.18
N PRO A 237 -5.10 0.08 10.03
CA PRO A 237 -6.24 -0.84 9.97
C PRO A 237 -6.09 -2.10 10.82
N ILE A 238 -4.90 -2.69 10.85
CA ILE A 238 -4.61 -3.89 11.67
C ILE A 238 -4.61 -3.61 13.17
N ARG A 239 -4.52 -2.34 13.61
CA ARG A 239 -4.28 -1.93 14.99
C ARG A 239 -5.36 -1.03 15.58
N ASN A 240 -6.58 -1.15 15.11
CA ASN A 240 -7.70 -0.39 15.69
C ASN A 240 -7.91 -0.67 17.19
N GLY A 241 -7.54 -1.87 17.67
CA GLY A 241 -7.57 -2.21 19.09
C GLY A 241 -6.62 -1.41 19.97
N ASP A 242 -5.60 -0.76 19.43
CA ASP A 242 -4.60 0.02 20.18
C ASP A 242 -5.07 1.47 20.46
N SER A 243 -6.25 1.84 20.00
CA SER A 243 -6.83 3.18 20.17
C SER A 243 -6.86 3.68 21.64
N TRP A 244 -7.00 2.77 22.59
CA TRP A 244 -6.99 3.11 24.02
C TRP A 244 -5.67 3.73 24.49
N MET A 245 -4.53 3.27 23.96
CA MET A 245 -3.20 3.82 24.30
C MET A 245 -3.04 5.25 23.79
N TYR A 246 -3.47 5.51 22.54
CA TYR A 246 -3.47 6.86 22.00
C TYR A 246 -4.39 7.79 22.79
N ASN A 247 -5.56 7.30 23.21
CA ASN A 247 -6.46 8.05 24.07
C ASN A 247 -5.82 8.38 25.43
N LEU A 248 -5.15 7.42 26.03
CA LEU A 248 -4.48 7.62 27.33
C LEU A 248 -3.38 8.68 27.24
N ILE A 249 -2.60 8.70 26.17
CA ILE A 249 -1.59 9.74 25.95
C ILE A 249 -2.28 11.08 25.68
N SER A 250 -3.32 11.11 24.82
CA SER A 250 -4.03 12.35 24.47
C SER A 250 -4.63 13.04 25.70
N GLN A 251 -5.10 12.29 26.69
CA GLN A 251 -5.61 12.83 27.95
C GLN A 251 -4.57 13.62 28.76
N GLN A 252 -3.27 13.38 28.52
CA GLN A 252 -2.18 14.15 29.16
C GLN A 252 -2.03 15.55 28.52
N PHE A 253 -2.69 15.80 27.38
CA PHE A 253 -2.63 17.05 26.61
C PHE A 253 -4.02 17.68 26.44
N PRO A 254 -4.71 18.09 27.52
CA PRO A 254 -6.11 18.52 27.47
C PRO A 254 -6.36 19.77 26.64
N THR A 255 -5.31 20.54 26.34
CA THR A 255 -5.40 21.76 25.50
C THR A 255 -5.28 21.47 24.01
N VAL A 256 -4.86 20.26 23.62
CA VAL A 256 -4.76 19.82 22.23
C VAL A 256 -6.05 19.11 21.85
N LYS A 257 -6.74 19.61 20.83
CA LYS A 257 -7.89 18.91 20.28
C LYS A 257 -7.43 17.73 19.45
N VAL A 258 -7.87 16.53 19.81
CA VAL A 258 -7.49 15.29 19.14
C VAL A 258 -8.71 14.63 18.53
N GLN A 259 -8.60 14.23 17.27
CA GLN A 259 -9.58 13.39 16.58
C GLN A 259 -8.94 12.09 16.16
N MET A 260 -9.47 10.98 16.67
CA MET A 260 -9.03 9.65 16.25
C MET A 260 -9.92 9.13 15.13
N ILE A 261 -9.31 8.74 14.03
CA ILE A 261 -10.00 8.14 12.90
C ILE A 261 -9.59 6.68 12.81
N THR A 262 -10.56 5.80 13.06
CA THR A 262 -10.41 4.34 12.95
C THR A 262 -11.22 3.86 11.76
N ASP A 263 -10.78 2.78 11.14
CA ASP A 263 -11.59 2.15 10.10
C ASP A 263 -12.77 1.40 10.74
N PRO A 264 -14.02 1.80 10.46
CA PRO A 264 -15.20 1.18 11.08
C PRO A 264 -15.42 -0.28 10.66
N SER A 265 -14.83 -0.73 9.55
CA SER A 265 -14.95 -2.11 9.06
C SER A 265 -14.15 -3.11 9.90
N LEU A 266 -13.20 -2.65 10.73
CA LEU A 266 -12.24 -3.47 11.47
C LEU A 266 -12.48 -3.50 12.99
N ASN A 267 -13.69 -3.22 13.45
CA ASN A 267 -14.06 -3.23 14.88
C ASN A 267 -13.92 -4.59 15.61
N LYS A 268 -13.38 -5.61 14.94
CA LYS A 268 -13.04 -6.89 15.57
C LYS A 268 -11.52 -6.96 15.72
N GLY A 269 -11.03 -6.61 16.91
CA GLY A 269 -9.62 -6.58 17.26
C GLY A 269 -8.86 -7.87 16.91
N LEU A 270 -8.29 -7.93 15.74
CA LEU A 270 -7.42 -9.00 15.30
C LEU A 270 -5.98 -8.61 15.63
N ALA A 271 -5.50 -9.15 16.75
CA ALA A 271 -4.07 -9.16 17.02
C ALA A 271 -3.34 -10.07 16.01
N TYR A 272 -2.16 -9.68 15.62
CA TYR A 272 -1.21 -10.55 14.91
C TYR A 272 -1.12 -11.90 15.65
N GLY A 273 -1.53 -12.99 15.01
CA GLY A 273 -1.48 -14.34 15.59
C GLY A 273 -2.81 -15.00 15.90
N VAL A 274 -3.95 -14.36 15.66
CA VAL A 274 -5.25 -15.02 15.81
C VAL A 274 -5.56 -15.87 14.58
N LYS A 275 -5.78 -17.17 14.81
CA LYS A 275 -5.98 -18.19 13.76
C LYS A 275 -7.31 -18.13 13.01
N GLU A 276 -8.18 -17.21 13.33
CA GLU A 276 -9.44 -17.02 12.62
C GLU A 276 -9.24 -15.95 11.54
N TYR A 277 -8.79 -16.40 10.40
CA TYR A 277 -8.92 -15.69 9.13
C TYR A 277 -10.41 -15.72 8.75
N ASP A 278 -11.17 -14.84 9.36
CA ASP A 278 -12.36 -14.30 8.73
C ASP A 278 -11.82 -13.46 7.57
N GLY A 279 -12.01 -13.87 6.31
CA GLY A 279 -11.45 -13.24 5.11
C GLY A 279 -11.65 -11.72 4.94
N ASN A 280 -12.07 -11.04 5.99
CA ASN A 280 -12.33 -9.62 6.16
C ASN A 280 -11.16 -8.81 6.75
N MET A 281 -9.95 -9.37 6.85
CA MET A 281 -8.84 -8.70 7.55
C MET A 281 -8.43 -7.35 6.96
N TYR A 282 -8.85 -7.00 5.76
CA TYR A 282 -8.49 -5.74 5.09
C TYR A 282 -9.57 -5.26 4.11
N HIS A 283 -10.75 -4.91 4.60
CA HIS A 283 -11.74 -4.23 3.77
C HIS A 283 -11.31 -2.75 3.54
N LEU A 284 -10.21 -2.58 2.84
CA LEU A 284 -9.77 -1.28 2.35
C LEU A 284 -10.59 -0.92 1.11
N SER A 285 -11.76 -0.34 1.32
CA SER A 285 -12.60 0.16 0.23
C SER A 285 -11.95 1.37 -0.44
N ASN A 286 -12.37 1.71 -1.66
CA ASN A 286 -11.99 2.98 -2.29
C ASN A 286 -12.36 4.17 -1.40
N LEU A 287 -13.42 4.03 -0.58
CA LEU A 287 -13.83 5.02 0.39
C LEU A 287 -12.76 5.23 1.48
N ASP A 288 -12.09 4.17 1.96
CA ASP A 288 -11.01 4.32 2.94
C ASP A 288 -9.79 5.01 2.32
N THR A 289 -9.40 4.63 1.10
CA THR A 289 -8.34 5.33 0.37
C THR A 289 -8.68 6.81 0.18
N TRP A 290 -9.94 7.12 -0.13
CA TRP A 290 -10.40 8.48 -0.25
C TRP A 290 -10.37 9.22 1.10
N SER A 291 -10.79 8.57 2.17
CA SER A 291 -10.74 9.17 3.52
C SER A 291 -9.31 9.52 3.91
N LEU A 292 -8.34 8.66 3.63
CA LEU A 292 -6.93 8.95 3.85
C LEU A 292 -6.47 10.13 2.98
N GLY A 293 -6.82 10.16 1.70
CA GLY A 293 -6.51 11.27 0.81
C GLY A 293 -7.06 12.61 1.32
N ASN A 294 -8.29 12.63 1.82
CA ASN A 294 -8.90 13.82 2.39
C ASN A 294 -8.16 14.31 3.65
N ILE A 295 -7.78 13.38 4.53
CA ILE A 295 -7.01 13.68 5.72
C ILE A 295 -5.62 14.24 5.35
N LEU A 296 -4.93 13.59 4.43
CA LEU A 296 -3.62 14.01 3.95
C LEU A 296 -3.68 15.39 3.29
N PHE A 297 -4.67 15.61 2.42
CA PHE A 297 -4.85 16.91 1.75
C PHE A 297 -5.06 18.05 2.75
N ASN A 298 -5.81 17.83 3.81
CA ASN A 298 -6.17 18.86 4.78
C ASN A 298 -5.20 19.01 5.95
N SER A 299 -4.20 18.13 6.08
CA SER A 299 -3.16 18.23 7.10
C SER A 299 -2.08 19.24 6.71
N ASP A 300 -1.49 19.91 7.70
CA ASP A 300 -0.40 20.87 7.51
C ASP A 300 0.96 20.23 7.77
N ILE A 301 1.03 19.33 8.75
CA ILE A 301 2.21 18.54 9.10
C ILE A 301 1.80 17.06 9.22
N VAL A 302 2.59 16.19 8.63
CA VAL A 302 2.41 14.74 8.76
C VAL A 302 3.59 14.14 9.51
N CYS A 303 3.34 13.53 10.66
CA CYS A 303 4.32 12.73 11.36
C CYS A 303 4.01 11.25 11.12
N SER A 304 4.97 10.54 10.61
CA SER A 304 4.80 9.12 10.31
C SER A 304 5.99 8.30 10.79
N ILE A 305 5.66 7.10 11.17
CA ILE A 305 6.59 6.00 11.21
C ILE A 305 6.71 5.48 9.78
N PRO A 306 7.87 5.01 9.31
CA PRO A 306 8.06 4.58 7.93
C PRO A 306 6.97 3.64 7.44
N SER A 307 6.22 4.11 6.45
CA SER A 307 5.10 3.38 5.88
C SER A 307 4.77 3.94 4.48
N THR A 308 3.99 3.21 3.70
CA THR A 308 3.48 3.70 2.41
C THR A 308 2.67 5.00 2.60
N SER A 309 1.95 5.14 3.71
CA SER A 309 1.15 6.35 3.98
C SER A 309 2.00 7.62 4.12
N ALA A 310 3.27 7.50 4.56
CA ALA A 310 4.20 8.63 4.56
C ALA A 310 4.49 9.11 3.14
N LEU A 311 4.66 8.18 2.19
CA LEU A 311 4.85 8.51 0.78
C LEU A 311 3.57 9.10 0.15
N GLU A 312 2.40 8.60 0.56
CA GLU A 312 1.12 9.14 0.10
C GLU A 312 0.95 10.61 0.49
N ALA A 313 1.48 11.03 1.65
CA ALA A 313 1.49 12.43 2.06
C ALA A 313 2.31 13.31 1.11
N LEU A 314 3.37 12.79 0.51
CA LEU A 314 4.20 13.50 -0.46
C LEU A 314 3.44 13.79 -1.77
N ILE A 315 2.47 12.92 -2.15
CA ILE A 315 1.59 13.14 -3.32
C ILE A 315 0.81 14.45 -3.17
N PHE A 316 0.45 14.80 -1.94
CA PHE A 316 -0.24 16.04 -1.61
C PHE A 316 0.70 17.19 -1.27
N ASN A 317 1.99 17.03 -1.55
CA ASN A 317 3.04 18.01 -1.23
C ASN A 317 3.07 18.40 0.26
N LYS A 318 2.78 17.46 1.18
CA LYS A 318 2.77 17.72 2.61
C LYS A 318 4.15 17.58 3.22
N PRO A 319 4.54 18.45 4.17
CA PRO A 319 5.71 18.25 5.01
C PRO A 319 5.55 16.95 5.81
N VAL A 320 6.51 16.04 5.64
CA VAL A 320 6.56 14.76 6.33
C VAL A 320 7.72 14.72 7.31
N MET A 321 7.39 14.46 8.57
CA MET A 321 8.35 14.25 9.65
C MET A 321 8.46 12.75 9.92
N LEU A 322 9.65 12.20 9.79
CA LEU A 322 9.94 10.82 10.16
C LEU A 322 10.60 10.82 11.54
N GLU A 323 9.85 10.39 12.55
CA GLU A 323 10.39 10.28 13.90
C GLU A 323 11.07 8.92 14.08
N THR A 324 12.38 8.93 14.29
CA THR A 324 13.19 7.71 14.41
C THR A 324 14.05 7.68 15.67
N GLN A 325 13.92 8.67 16.55
CA GLN A 325 14.67 8.75 17.80
C GLN A 325 14.50 7.52 18.70
N TYR A 326 13.26 7.03 18.78
CA TYR A 326 12.92 5.89 19.63
C TYR A 326 12.96 4.57 18.88
N TRP A 327 13.39 4.60 17.60
CA TRP A 327 13.39 3.44 16.77
C TRP A 327 14.30 2.34 17.29
N SER A 328 13.72 1.21 17.66
CA SER A 328 14.44 -0.02 17.89
C SER A 328 13.58 -1.20 17.45
N HIS A 329 14.08 -2.01 16.55
CA HIS A 329 13.38 -3.22 16.12
C HIS A 329 14.25 -4.43 16.43
N PRO A 330 13.71 -5.49 17.08
CA PRO A 330 14.49 -6.67 17.45
C PRO A 330 14.98 -7.47 16.24
N TRP A 331 14.32 -7.36 15.10
CA TRP A 331 14.66 -8.10 13.91
C TRP A 331 15.59 -7.29 13.01
N GLU A 332 16.80 -7.77 12.83
CA GLU A 332 17.85 -7.09 12.07
C GLU A 332 17.44 -6.83 10.61
N VAL A 333 16.81 -7.81 9.95
CA VAL A 333 16.34 -7.69 8.56
C VAL A 333 15.40 -6.49 8.43
N ARG A 334 14.41 -6.38 9.33
CA ARG A 334 13.45 -5.28 9.26
C ARG A 334 14.09 -3.92 9.56
N ARG A 335 15.06 -3.87 10.48
CA ARG A 335 15.86 -2.66 10.70
C ARG A 335 16.58 -2.23 9.43
N ASN A 336 17.17 -3.15 8.70
CA ASN A 336 17.91 -2.84 7.48
C ASN A 336 16.99 -2.33 6.37
N VAL A 337 15.83 -2.97 6.16
CA VAL A 337 14.81 -2.49 5.19
C VAL A 337 14.36 -1.08 5.53
N MET A 338 14.05 -0.82 6.80
CA MET A 338 13.60 0.51 7.23
C MET A 338 14.71 1.55 7.12
N ASN A 339 15.96 1.21 7.45
CA ASN A 339 17.09 2.11 7.28
C ASN A 339 17.32 2.45 5.81
N TRP A 340 17.20 1.46 4.91
CA TRP A 340 17.27 1.71 3.48
C TRP A 340 16.17 2.69 3.02
N TYR A 341 14.92 2.45 3.43
CA TYR A 341 13.79 3.29 3.11
C TYR A 341 14.03 4.74 3.55
N TRP A 342 14.46 4.95 4.80
CA TRP A 342 14.75 6.28 5.31
C TRP A 342 15.90 6.96 4.56
N ASN A 343 16.97 6.23 4.26
CA ASN A 343 18.10 6.77 3.51
C ASN A 343 17.69 7.19 2.10
N VAL A 344 16.79 6.44 1.45
CA VAL A 344 16.22 6.83 0.16
C VAL A 344 15.45 8.15 0.31
N LEU A 345 14.53 8.27 1.27
CA LEU A 345 13.77 9.50 1.48
C LEU A 345 14.67 10.70 1.80
N GLU A 346 15.70 10.51 2.63
CA GLU A 346 16.70 11.55 2.92
C GLU A 346 17.48 11.96 1.66
N SER A 347 17.82 11.00 0.79
CA SER A 347 18.55 11.31 -0.47
C SER A 347 17.75 12.18 -1.43
N TYR A 348 16.43 12.04 -1.44
CA TYR A 348 15.53 12.91 -2.20
C TYR A 348 15.29 14.25 -1.51
N LYS A 349 15.68 14.43 -0.26
CA LYS A 349 15.38 15.62 0.55
C LYS A 349 13.87 15.93 0.57
N CYS A 350 13.04 14.89 0.64
CA CYS A 350 11.58 15.03 0.55
C CYS A 350 10.88 15.08 1.91
N CYS A 351 11.60 14.74 2.98
CA CYS A 351 11.12 14.73 4.36
C CYS A 351 12.21 15.15 5.32
N ASP A 352 11.82 15.46 6.55
CA ASP A 352 12.75 15.68 7.66
C ASP A 352 12.73 14.46 8.58
N ARG A 353 13.90 13.98 9.01
CA ARG A 353 14.06 12.82 9.87
C ARG A 353 14.63 13.22 11.22
N SER A 354 13.82 13.10 12.26
CA SER A 354 14.23 13.33 13.65
C SER A 354 14.96 12.09 14.19
N LYS A 355 16.21 12.27 14.56
CA LYS A 355 17.10 11.25 15.14
C LYS A 355 17.42 11.51 16.61
N LYS A 356 17.13 12.74 17.09
CA LYS A 356 17.44 13.19 18.43
C LYS A 356 16.27 13.97 19.03
N TYR A 357 16.21 14.00 20.36
CA TYR A 357 15.23 14.81 21.07
C TYR A 357 15.33 16.29 20.66
N GLY A 358 14.18 16.92 20.44
CA GLY A 358 14.08 18.32 20.03
C GLY A 358 14.14 18.57 18.51
N GLU A 359 14.69 17.66 17.72
CA GLU A 359 14.74 17.84 16.27
C GLU A 359 13.33 17.87 15.64
N LEU A 360 12.39 17.08 16.15
CA LEU A 360 11.01 17.10 15.66
C LEU A 360 10.40 18.50 15.79
N PHE A 361 10.58 19.13 16.95
CA PHE A 361 10.11 20.50 17.19
C PHE A 361 10.72 21.48 16.19
N GLN A 362 12.03 21.45 15.99
CA GLN A 362 12.73 22.32 15.06
C GLN A 362 12.20 22.13 13.62
N TYR A 363 12.08 20.90 13.16
CA TYR A 363 11.59 20.63 11.80
C TYR A 363 10.13 21.03 11.60
N VAL A 364 9.29 20.85 12.60
CA VAL A 364 7.91 21.33 12.56
C VAL A 364 7.87 22.85 12.48
N GLU A 365 8.65 23.55 13.28
CA GLU A 365 8.74 25.01 13.24
C GLU A 365 9.17 25.52 11.84
N GLU A 366 10.22 24.93 11.28
CA GLU A 366 10.72 25.27 9.96
C GLU A 366 9.67 25.03 8.86
N ASN A 367 8.96 23.91 8.90
CA ASN A 367 7.96 23.57 7.90
C ASN A 367 6.65 24.36 8.06
N LEU A 368 6.24 24.74 9.26
CA LEU A 368 5.13 25.67 9.45
C LEU A 368 5.45 27.07 8.92
N LYS A 369 6.69 27.53 9.07
CA LYS A 369 7.17 28.82 8.51
C LYS A 369 7.34 28.75 7.00
N ASN A 370 7.80 27.63 6.47
CA ASN A 370 8.03 27.39 5.04
C ASN A 370 7.55 26.00 4.60
N PRO A 371 6.26 25.82 4.32
CA PRO A 371 5.71 24.54 3.88
C PRO A 371 6.32 23.99 2.59
N ASN A 372 6.97 24.85 1.81
CA ASN A 372 7.62 24.48 0.55
C ASN A 372 9.10 24.10 0.70
N LYS A 373 9.65 24.05 1.92
CA LYS A 373 11.05 23.75 2.21
C LYS A 373 11.60 22.56 1.40
N ASN A 374 10.87 21.46 1.34
CA ASN A 374 11.31 20.22 0.67
C ASN A 374 10.47 19.90 -0.59
N MET A 375 9.86 20.88 -1.21
CA MET A 375 8.86 20.70 -2.29
C MET A 375 9.47 20.01 -3.52
N GLU A 376 10.68 20.40 -3.93
CA GLU A 376 11.35 19.80 -5.10
C GLU A 376 11.65 18.31 -4.86
N GLY A 377 12.15 17.98 -3.67
CA GLY A 377 12.41 16.58 -3.29
C GLY A 377 11.11 15.75 -3.24
N ARG A 378 10.02 16.35 -2.73
CA ARG A 378 8.69 15.71 -2.74
C ARG A 378 8.19 15.47 -4.15
N ALA A 379 8.29 16.45 -5.04
CA ALA A 379 7.91 16.31 -6.44
C ALA A 379 8.74 15.23 -7.16
N GLN A 380 10.06 15.23 -6.92
CA GLN A 380 10.96 14.26 -7.54
C GLN A 380 10.65 12.82 -7.10
N ILE A 381 10.45 12.58 -5.81
CA ILE A 381 10.13 11.22 -5.35
C ILE A 381 8.75 10.75 -5.82
N VAL A 382 7.76 11.65 -5.87
CA VAL A 382 6.43 11.33 -6.42
C VAL A 382 6.53 10.95 -7.89
N GLN A 383 7.37 11.65 -8.66
CA GLN A 383 7.62 11.30 -10.06
C GLN A 383 8.32 9.94 -10.18
N ASP A 384 9.37 9.69 -9.42
CA ASP A 384 10.18 8.48 -9.52
C ASP A 384 9.49 7.24 -8.96
N PHE A 385 8.73 7.37 -7.88
CA PHE A 385 8.06 6.24 -7.22
C PHE A 385 6.67 5.95 -7.78
N PHE A 386 5.93 6.99 -8.17
CA PHE A 386 4.50 6.86 -8.47
C PHE A 386 4.12 7.37 -9.88
N ASN A 387 5.12 7.65 -10.72
CA ASN A 387 4.89 8.19 -12.06
C ASN A 387 4.04 9.48 -12.04
N GLY A 388 4.24 10.31 -11.01
CA GLY A 388 3.58 11.61 -10.86
C GLY A 388 2.15 11.60 -10.35
N VAL A 389 1.49 10.43 -10.25
CA VAL A 389 0.08 10.28 -9.84
C VAL A 389 -0.83 11.28 -10.58
N ASP A 390 -0.95 11.12 -11.88
CA ASP A 390 -1.77 12.00 -12.75
C ASP A 390 -3.24 11.57 -12.87
N GLY A 391 -3.62 10.45 -12.25
CA GLY A 391 -4.97 9.87 -12.31
C GLY A 391 -5.18 8.93 -13.50
N ASN A 392 -4.13 8.52 -14.20
CA ASN A 392 -4.19 7.65 -15.37
C ASN A 392 -3.56 6.28 -15.16
N ALA A 393 -3.17 5.91 -13.94
CA ALA A 393 -2.48 4.64 -13.68
C ALA A 393 -3.31 3.42 -14.13
N CYS A 394 -4.62 3.43 -13.89
CA CYS A 394 -5.51 2.35 -14.35
C CYS A 394 -5.54 2.23 -15.88
N LYS A 395 -5.59 3.35 -16.60
CA LYS A 395 -5.57 3.37 -18.08
C LYS A 395 -4.22 2.88 -18.59
N ASN A 396 -3.12 3.36 -18.01
CA ASN A 396 -1.78 2.93 -18.39
C ASN A 396 -1.60 1.42 -18.17
N ALA A 397 -2.07 0.90 -17.03
CA ALA A 397 -2.04 -0.53 -16.72
C ALA A 397 -2.87 -1.35 -17.74
N PHE A 398 -4.08 -0.88 -18.05
CA PHE A 398 -4.94 -1.52 -19.05
C PHE A 398 -4.29 -1.56 -20.42
N GLU A 399 -3.75 -0.45 -20.92
CA GLU A 399 -3.08 -0.39 -22.22
C GLU A 399 -1.83 -1.28 -22.27
N ALA A 400 -1.03 -1.31 -21.21
CA ALA A 400 0.12 -2.20 -21.12
C ALA A 400 -0.30 -3.68 -21.20
N ILE A 401 -1.35 -4.08 -20.46
CA ILE A 401 -1.90 -5.44 -20.52
C ILE A 401 -2.43 -5.76 -21.91
N LYS A 402 -3.20 -4.84 -22.50
CA LYS A 402 -3.79 -5.01 -23.82
C LYS A 402 -2.73 -5.20 -24.91
N ASN A 403 -1.71 -4.35 -24.91
CA ASN A 403 -0.60 -4.44 -25.88
C ASN A 403 0.21 -5.72 -25.72
N PHE A 404 0.40 -6.17 -24.48
CA PHE A 404 1.13 -7.40 -24.18
C PHE A 404 0.36 -8.66 -24.64
N LEU A 405 -0.97 -8.64 -24.63
CA LEU A 405 -1.83 -9.78 -24.95
C LEU A 405 -2.28 -9.83 -26.43
N GLN A 406 -1.96 -8.83 -27.24
CA GLN A 406 -2.20 -8.85 -28.68
C GLN A 406 -1.28 -9.82 -29.39
#